data_fb8cc91b19123066b91d1878d9905e73
#
_entry.id   fb8cc91b19123066b91d1878d9905e73
#
_cell.length_a   1.000
_cell.length_b   1.000
_cell.length_c   1.000
_cell.angle_alpha   90.00
_cell.angle_beta   90.00
_cell.angle_gamma   90.00
#
_symmetry.space_group_name_H-M   'P 1'
#
loop_
_entity.id
_entity.type
_entity.pdbx_description
1 polymer ?
#
loop_
_entity_poly.entity_id
_entity_poly.type
_entity_poly.pdbx_seq_one_letter_code
_entity_poly.pdbx_strand_id
1 'polypeptide(L)'
;MYVMQDALDAIELLVPCGYGERITICDGIQIRFTDVGHLLGSASIEVWATEGDVTKKIVFSGDIGNVDQPIIKDPSYTDLADYIVVESTYGNRIHTAEKPDYLGEFTRIIKETFDRGGNVVIPSFAVGRTQEMLYFIREIKEKHLLPEYEDFDVYLDSPLAIEATKVFTMNMRDCFDKEAMELVNAGINPLVFPGLHISTTSDDSKMINFIEKPKVIISASGMCDAGRIRHHLKHNLWRPECTILFVGYQANGTLGRSLIEGEKNVKLFGEPIEVHAHIESLHGVSGHADMNGLLSWIGAFVSPIERVFVVHGEDTVTEEFAHTVEEKFGYSAWAPYPCCEADLLKNEIVNEGVRVPVKAKKAARRKSDSAFERLVAAGRRLLDIIYKNEGLSNKDKAKFETQINNLSDKWED
;
A
#
# COMPACT_ATOMS: atom_id res chain seq x y z
N MET A 1 -4.51 -21.86 -2.21
CA MET A 1 -4.59 -20.93 -1.05
C MET A 1 -3.27 -21.11 -0.31
N TYR A 2 -2.55 -20.03 0.02
CA TYR A 2 -1.23 -20.12 0.66
C TYR A 2 -1.37 -20.38 2.15
N VAL A 3 -0.43 -21.14 2.72
CA VAL A 3 -0.28 -21.34 4.16
C VAL A 3 0.99 -20.63 4.66
N MET A 4 1.17 -20.57 5.98
CA MET A 4 2.32 -19.90 6.59
C MET A 4 3.66 -20.51 6.10
N GLN A 5 3.70 -21.82 5.89
CA GLN A 5 4.91 -22.52 5.41
C GLN A 5 5.31 -22.04 4.02
N ASP A 6 4.36 -21.85 3.10
CA ASP A 6 4.64 -21.34 1.75
C ASP A 6 5.32 -19.95 1.80
N ALA A 7 4.88 -19.11 2.75
CA ALA A 7 5.50 -17.80 2.95
C ALA A 7 6.92 -17.89 3.52
N LEU A 8 7.16 -18.79 4.48
CA LEU A 8 8.50 -19.02 5.04
C LEU A 8 9.46 -19.57 3.98
N ASP A 9 9.01 -20.54 3.21
CA ASP A 9 9.81 -21.15 2.12
C ASP A 9 10.15 -20.11 1.05
N ALA A 10 9.23 -19.20 0.72
CA ALA A 10 9.47 -18.11 -0.22
C ALA A 10 10.49 -17.10 0.31
N ILE A 11 10.47 -16.79 1.60
CA ILE A 11 11.43 -15.85 2.23
C ILE A 11 12.86 -16.39 2.15
N GLU A 12 13.07 -17.69 2.27
CA GLU A 12 14.40 -18.32 2.15
C GLU A 12 15.00 -18.17 0.74
N LEU A 13 14.18 -17.94 -0.27
CA LEU A 13 14.62 -17.74 -1.66
C LEU A 13 14.95 -16.26 -1.98
N LEU A 14 14.66 -15.32 -1.08
CA LEU A 14 14.93 -13.91 -1.31
C LEU A 14 16.42 -13.61 -1.25
N VAL A 15 16.92 -12.96 -2.30
CA VAL A 15 18.30 -12.46 -2.38
C VAL A 15 18.25 -10.93 -2.41
N PRO A 16 18.75 -10.25 -1.37
CA PRO A 16 18.75 -8.79 -1.35
C PRO A 16 19.75 -8.24 -2.39
N CYS A 17 19.33 -7.20 -3.10
CA CYS A 17 20.10 -6.55 -4.14
C CYS A 17 20.09 -5.04 -3.95
N GLY A 18 21.22 -4.37 -4.24
CA GLY A 18 21.31 -2.91 -4.25
C GLY A 18 20.81 -2.29 -5.56
N TYR A 19 20.54 -0.98 -5.54
CA TYR A 19 20.30 -0.21 -6.74
C TYR A 19 21.59 -0.04 -7.56
N GLY A 20 21.43 0.03 -8.89
CA GLY A 20 22.52 0.31 -9.83
C GLY A 20 23.44 -0.87 -10.14
N GLU A 21 23.37 -1.96 -9.40
CA GLU A 21 24.19 -3.15 -9.62
C GLU A 21 23.63 -4.02 -10.74
N ARG A 22 24.50 -4.45 -11.66
CA ARG A 22 24.14 -5.39 -12.73
C ARG A 22 24.34 -6.82 -12.24
N ILE A 23 23.27 -7.58 -12.17
CA ILE A 23 23.21 -8.91 -11.58
C ILE A 23 22.92 -9.94 -12.67
N THR A 24 23.70 -11.00 -12.74
CA THR A 24 23.42 -12.14 -13.62
C THR A 24 22.50 -13.13 -12.89
N ILE A 25 21.30 -13.35 -13.44
CA ILE A 25 20.31 -14.28 -12.90
C ILE A 25 20.57 -15.69 -13.39
N CYS A 26 20.80 -15.84 -14.69
CA CYS A 26 21.19 -17.08 -15.36
C CYS A 26 21.86 -16.74 -16.68
N ASP A 27 22.31 -17.76 -17.41
CA ASP A 27 22.89 -17.58 -18.76
C ASP A 27 21.86 -16.84 -19.64
N GLY A 28 22.31 -15.74 -20.26
CA GLY A 28 21.50 -14.91 -21.13
C GLY A 28 20.58 -13.91 -20.42
N ILE A 29 20.45 -13.91 -19.08
CA ILE A 29 19.60 -12.96 -18.36
C ILE A 29 20.39 -12.19 -17.30
N GLN A 30 20.43 -10.88 -17.47
CA GLN A 30 20.96 -9.94 -16.47
C GLN A 30 19.90 -8.90 -16.10
N ILE A 31 19.96 -8.40 -14.88
CA ILE A 31 19.03 -7.37 -14.39
C ILE A 31 19.78 -6.24 -13.67
N ARG A 32 19.11 -5.09 -13.54
CA ARG A 32 19.51 -3.98 -12.67
C ARG A 32 18.26 -3.31 -12.11
N PHE A 33 18.32 -2.91 -10.84
CA PHE A 33 17.27 -2.14 -10.21
C PHE A 33 17.65 -0.66 -10.18
N THR A 34 16.70 0.22 -10.53
CA THR A 34 16.87 1.67 -10.47
C THR A 34 15.71 2.25 -9.66
N ASP A 35 16.01 3.05 -8.62
CA ASP A 35 14.99 3.65 -7.75
C ASP A 35 14.02 4.53 -8.55
N VAL A 36 12.74 4.32 -8.40
CA VAL A 36 11.68 5.09 -9.07
C VAL A 36 10.84 5.94 -8.11
N GLY A 37 11.28 6.10 -6.86
CA GLY A 37 10.73 7.08 -5.93
C GLY A 37 9.26 6.92 -5.55
N HIS A 38 8.66 5.74 -5.72
CA HIS A 38 7.26 5.52 -5.38
C HIS A 38 7.08 5.14 -3.90
N LEU A 39 7.81 4.16 -3.45
CA LEU A 39 7.90 3.71 -2.06
C LEU A 39 9.34 3.35 -1.73
N LEU A 40 9.66 3.22 -0.45
CA LEU A 40 10.95 2.71 -0.02
C LEU A 40 11.21 1.33 -0.63
N GLY A 41 12.27 1.22 -1.42
CA GLY A 41 12.64 -0.02 -2.12
C GLY A 41 11.93 -0.25 -3.45
N SER A 42 11.10 0.68 -3.94
CA SER A 42 10.53 0.61 -5.28
C SER A 42 11.60 0.73 -6.35
N ALA A 43 11.44 0.01 -7.46
CA ALA A 43 12.41 0.01 -8.54
C ALA A 43 11.79 -0.18 -9.92
N SER A 44 12.35 0.50 -10.91
CA SER A 44 12.30 -0.02 -12.27
C SER A 44 13.30 -1.17 -12.42
N ILE A 45 12.95 -2.13 -13.26
CA ILE A 45 13.77 -3.30 -13.51
C ILE A 45 14.24 -3.29 -14.96
N GLU A 46 15.52 -3.13 -15.14
CA GLU A 46 16.17 -3.26 -16.45
C GLU A 46 16.57 -4.72 -16.65
N VAL A 47 16.15 -5.32 -17.73
CA VAL A 47 16.42 -6.71 -18.08
C VAL A 47 17.19 -6.76 -19.40
N TRP A 48 18.34 -7.36 -19.42
CA TRP A 48 19.07 -7.73 -20.64
C TRP A 48 18.83 -9.21 -20.90
N ALA A 49 18.08 -9.48 -21.97
CA ALA A 49 17.77 -10.83 -22.42
C ALA A 49 18.56 -11.13 -23.71
N THR A 50 19.40 -12.17 -23.67
CA THR A 50 20.25 -12.58 -24.78
C THR A 50 19.78 -13.92 -25.32
N GLU A 51 19.51 -13.99 -26.62
CA GLU A 51 19.23 -15.22 -27.35
C GLU A 51 20.15 -15.29 -28.58
N GLY A 52 21.00 -16.31 -28.62
CA GLY A 52 22.08 -16.41 -29.60
C GLY A 52 23.04 -15.21 -29.48
N ASP A 53 23.22 -14.48 -30.56
CA ASP A 53 24.10 -13.31 -30.63
C ASP A 53 23.34 -11.96 -30.41
N VAL A 54 22.04 -12.00 -30.14
CA VAL A 54 21.20 -10.80 -29.97
C VAL A 54 20.85 -10.58 -28.52
N THR A 55 21.08 -9.36 -28.04
CA THR A 55 20.64 -8.93 -26.70
C THR A 55 19.61 -7.82 -26.86
N LYS A 56 18.46 -7.98 -26.22
CA LYS A 56 17.44 -6.94 -26.08
C LYS A 56 17.38 -6.43 -24.64
N LYS A 57 17.26 -5.11 -24.50
CA LYS A 57 17.06 -4.47 -23.21
C LYS A 57 15.60 -4.08 -23.02
N ILE A 58 14.94 -4.69 -22.03
CA ILE A 58 13.57 -4.41 -21.62
C ILE A 58 13.62 -3.64 -20.31
N VAL A 59 12.86 -2.55 -20.17
CA VAL A 59 12.74 -1.80 -18.92
C VAL A 59 11.30 -1.87 -18.43
N PHE A 60 11.11 -2.46 -17.26
CA PHE A 60 9.84 -2.48 -16.55
C PHE A 60 9.83 -1.31 -15.56
N SER A 61 8.85 -0.42 -15.65
CA SER A 61 8.82 0.78 -14.81
C SER A 61 8.64 0.47 -13.31
N GLY A 62 7.94 -0.62 -12.98
CA GLY A 62 7.26 -0.69 -11.69
C GLY A 62 6.26 0.46 -11.56
N ASP A 63 5.85 0.79 -10.35
CA ASP A 63 5.06 1.98 -10.06
C ASP A 63 6.00 3.18 -9.92
N ILE A 64 5.84 4.19 -10.77
CA ILE A 64 6.71 5.38 -10.81
C ILE A 64 6.21 6.38 -9.78
N GLY A 65 7.12 6.89 -8.96
CA GLY A 65 6.83 7.89 -7.95
C GLY A 65 6.51 9.27 -8.51
N ASN A 66 5.76 10.03 -7.73
CA ASN A 66 5.59 11.46 -7.99
C ASN A 66 6.85 12.21 -7.55
N VAL A 67 7.12 13.35 -8.16
CA VAL A 67 8.26 14.21 -7.78
C VAL A 67 7.96 15.01 -6.52
N ASP A 68 9.03 15.42 -5.82
CA ASP A 68 8.95 16.23 -4.60
C ASP A 68 8.04 15.65 -3.51
N GLN A 69 7.99 14.32 -3.38
CA GLN A 69 7.34 13.67 -2.24
C GLN A 69 8.23 13.79 -0.99
N PRO A 70 7.65 13.94 0.20
CA PRO A 70 8.46 13.98 1.41
C PRO A 70 9.13 12.63 1.66
N ILE A 71 10.31 12.66 2.28
CA ILE A 71 11.10 11.54 2.80
C ILE A 71 11.92 10.82 1.75
N ILE A 72 11.33 10.42 0.62
CA ILE A 72 11.99 9.58 -0.38
C ILE A 72 12.49 10.39 -1.57
N LYS A 73 13.54 9.89 -2.22
CA LYS A 73 14.12 10.51 -3.40
C LYS A 73 13.13 10.55 -4.56
N ASP A 74 13.27 11.54 -5.41
CA ASP A 74 12.58 11.59 -6.69
C ASP A 74 12.94 10.40 -7.59
N PRO A 75 12.08 10.05 -8.56
CA PRO A 75 12.35 8.98 -9.51
C PRO A 75 13.66 9.19 -10.26
N SER A 76 14.50 8.17 -10.29
CA SER A 76 15.66 8.11 -11.18
C SER A 76 15.25 7.62 -12.56
N TYR A 77 15.96 8.09 -13.58
CA TYR A 77 15.65 7.79 -14.97
C TYR A 77 16.68 6.82 -15.59
N THR A 78 16.21 6.04 -16.54
CA THR A 78 17.04 5.16 -17.37
C THR A 78 17.08 5.72 -18.79
N ASP A 79 18.23 5.65 -19.45
CA ASP A 79 18.52 6.33 -20.72
C ASP A 79 18.41 5.43 -21.95
N LEU A 80 18.51 4.12 -21.78
CA LEU A 80 18.55 3.16 -22.89
C LEU A 80 17.58 2.02 -22.67
N ALA A 81 16.79 1.68 -23.70
CA ALA A 81 15.97 0.48 -23.78
C ALA A 81 15.67 0.15 -25.24
N ASP A 82 15.40 -1.12 -25.56
CA ASP A 82 14.74 -1.53 -26.81
C ASP A 82 13.22 -1.56 -26.58
N TYR A 83 12.78 -2.03 -25.42
CA TYR A 83 11.38 -2.14 -25.03
C TYR A 83 11.13 -1.52 -23.68
N ILE A 84 9.97 -0.90 -23.53
CA ILE A 84 9.49 -0.30 -22.28
C ILE A 84 8.18 -0.97 -21.90
N VAL A 85 8.05 -1.38 -20.63
CA VAL A 85 6.78 -1.80 -20.02
C VAL A 85 6.48 -0.78 -18.91
N VAL A 86 5.49 0.07 -19.11
CA VAL A 86 5.21 1.23 -18.25
C VAL A 86 3.83 1.15 -17.62
N GLU A 87 3.74 1.57 -16.34
CA GLU A 87 2.46 1.76 -15.66
C GLU A 87 1.62 2.86 -16.31
N SER A 88 0.32 2.89 -15.97
CA SER A 88 -0.61 3.93 -16.42
C SER A 88 -1.68 4.28 -15.40
N THR A 89 -1.39 4.14 -14.12
CA THR A 89 -2.37 4.42 -13.03
C THR A 89 -3.03 5.79 -13.18
N TYR A 90 -2.26 6.80 -13.50
CA TYR A 90 -2.74 8.15 -13.80
C TYR A 90 -2.40 8.60 -15.23
N GLY A 91 -2.39 7.69 -16.18
CA GLY A 91 -2.05 7.95 -17.58
C GLY A 91 -2.95 8.98 -18.30
N ASN A 92 -4.12 9.30 -17.74
CA ASN A 92 -5.05 10.31 -18.27
C ASN A 92 -5.35 11.46 -17.28
N ARG A 93 -4.54 11.61 -16.21
CA ARG A 93 -4.75 12.64 -15.20
C ARG A 93 -3.49 13.45 -15.01
N ILE A 94 -3.68 14.74 -14.77
CA ILE A 94 -2.62 15.66 -14.39
C ILE A 94 -2.92 16.10 -12.95
N HIS A 95 -1.94 16.03 -12.06
CA HIS A 95 -2.05 16.61 -10.73
C HIS A 95 -2.16 18.14 -10.86
N THR A 96 -2.81 18.78 -9.90
CA THR A 96 -2.96 20.23 -9.91
C THR A 96 -1.58 20.91 -9.96
N ALA A 97 -1.44 21.94 -10.82
CA ALA A 97 -0.17 22.64 -11.03
C ALA A 97 0.38 23.33 -9.74
N GLU A 98 -0.52 23.71 -8.83
CA GLU A 98 -0.15 24.22 -7.52
C GLU A 98 -0.04 23.05 -6.54
N LYS A 99 1.12 22.91 -5.88
CA LYS A 99 1.26 21.96 -4.77
C LYS A 99 0.26 22.36 -3.69
N PRO A 100 -0.64 21.44 -3.30
CA PRO A 100 -1.53 21.70 -2.17
C PRO A 100 -0.70 21.98 -0.91
N ASP A 101 -1.15 22.94 -0.11
CA ASP A 101 -0.57 23.18 1.22
C ASP A 101 -1.01 22.05 2.18
N TYR A 102 -0.39 20.88 2.03
CA TYR A 102 -0.67 19.70 2.86
C TYR A 102 -0.52 19.99 4.34
N LEU A 103 0.52 20.76 4.69
CA LEU A 103 0.84 21.06 6.08
C LEU A 103 -0.22 21.98 6.69
N GLY A 104 -0.62 23.04 5.97
CA GLY A 104 -1.67 23.94 6.41
C GLY A 104 -3.03 23.27 6.50
N GLU A 105 -3.40 22.46 5.48
CA GLU A 105 -4.68 21.75 5.49
C GLU A 105 -4.74 20.70 6.61
N PHE A 106 -3.67 19.94 6.82
CA PHE A 106 -3.61 18.95 7.89
C PHE A 106 -3.67 19.62 9.28
N THR A 107 -2.93 20.73 9.45
CA THR A 107 -2.97 21.55 10.67
C THR A 107 -4.38 22.06 10.94
N ARG A 108 -5.08 22.59 9.93
CA ARG A 108 -6.47 23.06 10.03
C ARG A 108 -7.40 21.94 10.50
N ILE A 109 -7.32 20.77 9.87
CA ILE A 109 -8.19 19.63 10.20
C ILE A 109 -7.96 19.16 11.65
N ILE A 110 -6.71 19.08 12.10
CA ILE A 110 -6.38 18.70 13.49
C ILE A 110 -6.96 19.74 14.44
N LYS A 111 -6.71 21.05 14.18
CA LYS A 111 -7.19 22.13 15.03
C LYS A 111 -8.71 22.13 15.16
N GLU A 112 -9.44 22.16 14.06
CA GLU A 112 -10.90 22.17 14.04
C GLU A 112 -11.50 20.95 14.77
N THR A 113 -10.86 19.79 14.66
CA THR A 113 -11.30 18.56 15.33
C THR A 113 -11.05 18.65 16.84
N PHE A 114 -9.89 19.14 17.25
CA PHE A 114 -9.56 19.29 18.66
C PHE A 114 -10.38 20.39 19.33
N ASP A 115 -10.69 21.49 18.62
CA ASP A 115 -11.59 22.54 19.10
C ASP A 115 -13.01 21.99 19.41
N ARG A 116 -13.43 20.94 18.69
CA ARG A 116 -14.67 20.21 18.99
C ARG A 116 -14.52 19.14 20.09
N GLY A 117 -13.32 18.90 20.58
CA GLY A 117 -13.03 17.86 21.57
C GLY A 117 -12.97 16.43 21.00
N GLY A 118 -12.82 16.29 19.67
CA GLY A 118 -12.82 15.02 18.96
C GLY A 118 -11.44 14.48 18.65
N ASN A 119 -11.40 13.26 18.10
CA ASN A 119 -10.20 12.59 17.62
C ASN A 119 -10.09 12.73 16.10
N VAL A 120 -8.85 12.86 15.58
CA VAL A 120 -8.55 12.66 14.17
C VAL A 120 -8.14 11.20 13.96
N VAL A 121 -8.91 10.44 13.19
CA VAL A 121 -8.62 9.04 12.86
C VAL A 121 -8.21 8.96 11.40
N ILE A 122 -7.01 8.44 11.15
CA ILE A 122 -6.37 8.39 9.83
C ILE A 122 -6.24 6.94 9.37
N PRO A 123 -7.14 6.45 8.50
CA PRO A 123 -6.93 5.21 7.77
C PRO A 123 -5.74 5.36 6.84
N SER A 124 -4.68 4.57 7.05
CA SER A 124 -3.43 4.72 6.29
C SER A 124 -2.87 3.38 5.85
N PHE A 125 -2.22 3.35 4.68
CA PHE A 125 -1.40 2.21 4.28
C PHE A 125 -0.18 2.12 5.19
N ALA A 126 0.20 0.90 5.54
CA ALA A 126 1.29 0.65 6.48
C ALA A 126 2.66 1.12 5.97
N VAL A 127 2.84 1.12 4.66
CA VAL A 127 4.09 1.50 3.97
C VAL A 127 3.84 2.78 3.16
N GLY A 128 4.75 3.72 3.24
CA GLY A 128 4.74 5.00 2.53
C GLY A 128 3.85 6.03 3.23
N ARG A 129 2.55 5.94 3.07
CA ARG A 129 1.58 6.94 3.54
C ARG A 129 1.61 7.18 5.06
N THR A 130 1.77 6.13 5.84
CA THR A 130 1.91 6.29 7.30
C THR A 130 3.15 7.11 7.65
N GLN A 131 4.28 6.85 7.00
CA GLN A 131 5.53 7.56 7.26
C GLN A 131 5.43 9.04 6.84
N GLU A 132 4.77 9.35 5.73
CA GLU A 132 4.49 10.73 5.33
C GLU A 132 3.63 11.47 6.36
N MET A 133 2.59 10.83 6.91
CA MET A 133 1.77 11.44 7.96
C MET A 133 2.59 11.70 9.21
N LEU A 134 3.47 10.79 9.61
CA LEU A 134 4.39 11.01 10.74
C LEU A 134 5.33 12.18 10.46
N TYR A 135 5.86 12.28 9.25
CA TYR A 135 6.73 13.38 8.83
C TYR A 135 6.02 14.74 8.93
N PHE A 136 4.81 14.86 8.40
CA PHE A 136 4.03 16.10 8.51
C PHE A 136 3.66 16.45 9.96
N ILE A 137 3.29 15.47 10.78
CA ILE A 137 2.97 15.74 12.20
C ILE A 137 4.21 16.21 12.96
N ARG A 138 5.39 15.61 12.70
CA ARG A 138 6.65 16.11 13.26
C ARG A 138 6.85 17.57 12.90
N GLU A 139 6.65 17.93 11.63
CA GLU A 139 6.82 19.29 11.14
C GLU A 139 5.82 20.28 11.78
N ILE A 140 4.55 19.87 11.94
CA ILE A 140 3.52 20.65 12.65
C ILE A 140 3.98 20.96 14.08
N LYS A 141 4.50 19.95 14.80
CA LYS A 141 4.98 20.11 16.17
C LYS A 141 6.26 20.97 16.24
N GLU A 142 7.23 20.73 15.38
CA GLU A 142 8.50 21.44 15.35
C GLU A 142 8.33 22.94 15.01
N LYS A 143 7.41 23.25 14.08
CA LYS A 143 7.09 24.62 13.68
C LYS A 143 6.05 25.28 14.60
N HIS A 144 5.61 24.61 15.66
CA HIS A 144 4.57 25.11 16.61
C HIS A 144 3.30 25.62 15.91
N LEU A 145 2.83 24.90 14.87
CA LEU A 145 1.67 25.32 14.09
C LEU A 145 0.33 25.16 14.83
N LEU A 146 0.33 24.46 15.96
CA LEU A 146 -0.84 24.25 16.85
C LEU A 146 -0.49 24.68 18.28
N PRO A 147 -0.28 25.98 18.54
CA PRO A 147 0.18 26.45 19.85
C PRO A 147 -0.81 26.17 20.99
N GLU A 148 -2.11 26.05 20.70
CA GLU A 148 -3.12 25.69 21.69
C GLU A 148 -3.08 24.20 22.07
N TYR A 149 -2.44 23.38 21.26
CA TYR A 149 -2.39 21.92 21.38
C TYR A 149 -0.97 21.34 21.24
N GLU A 150 0.09 22.06 21.68
CA GLU A 150 1.49 21.65 21.50
C GLU A 150 1.77 20.19 21.89
N ASP A 151 1.18 19.76 23.01
CA ASP A 151 1.40 18.43 23.62
C ASP A 151 0.32 17.41 23.19
N PHE A 152 -0.19 17.49 21.95
CA PHE A 152 -1.14 16.47 21.51
C PHE A 152 -0.45 15.13 21.26
N ASP A 153 -1.21 14.07 21.57
CA ASP A 153 -0.75 12.70 21.41
C ASP A 153 -1.11 12.13 20.04
N VAL A 154 -0.20 11.33 19.49
CA VAL A 154 -0.36 10.60 18.23
C VAL A 154 -0.14 9.12 18.47
N TYR A 155 -1.08 8.29 18.07
CA TYR A 155 -1.01 6.85 18.23
C TYR A 155 -0.83 6.18 16.89
N LEU A 156 0.31 5.51 16.71
CA LEU A 156 0.54 4.61 15.58
C LEU A 156 0.09 3.21 16.00
N ASP A 157 -1.10 2.82 15.56
CA ASP A 157 -1.72 1.55 15.93
C ASP A 157 -1.84 0.58 14.74
N SER A 158 -0.70 0.15 14.27
CA SER A 158 -0.57 -0.87 13.22
C SER A 158 0.78 -1.60 13.36
N PRO A 159 0.81 -2.88 13.74
CA PRO A 159 2.07 -3.63 13.83
C PRO A 159 2.89 -3.59 12.54
N LEU A 160 2.23 -3.73 11.38
CA LEU A 160 2.90 -3.67 10.09
C LEU A 160 3.50 -2.28 9.79
N ALA A 161 2.77 -1.20 10.13
CA ALA A 161 3.28 0.16 9.94
C ALA A 161 4.46 0.47 10.88
N ILE A 162 4.44 -0.07 12.08
CA ILE A 162 5.55 0.04 13.05
C ILE A 162 6.81 -0.62 12.49
N GLU A 163 6.70 -1.85 11.97
CA GLU A 163 7.83 -2.54 11.36
C GLU A 163 8.29 -1.83 10.08
N ALA A 164 7.38 -1.37 9.23
CA ALA A 164 7.73 -0.56 8.05
C ALA A 164 8.51 0.70 8.46
N THR A 165 8.08 1.42 9.50
CA THR A 165 8.78 2.63 9.97
C THR A 165 10.20 2.33 10.48
N LYS A 166 10.42 1.16 11.09
CA LYS A 166 11.78 0.70 11.43
C LYS A 166 12.62 0.48 10.17
N VAL A 167 12.05 -0.16 9.14
CA VAL A 167 12.75 -0.38 7.87
C VAL A 167 13.11 0.95 7.21
N PHE A 168 12.20 1.95 7.20
CA PHE A 168 12.52 3.30 6.74
C PHE A 168 13.71 3.89 7.51
N THR A 169 13.69 3.79 8.83
CA THR A 169 14.77 4.29 9.70
C THR A 169 16.13 3.59 9.43
N MET A 170 16.11 2.32 9.10
CA MET A 170 17.33 1.55 8.79
C MET A 170 17.93 1.90 7.43
N ASN A 171 17.13 2.40 6.47
CA ASN A 171 17.54 2.67 5.09
C ASN A 171 17.57 4.18 4.75
N MET A 172 17.63 5.07 5.73
CA MET A 172 17.62 6.53 5.53
C MET A 172 18.65 7.01 4.50
N ARG A 173 19.90 6.54 4.58
CA ARG A 173 21.00 7.01 3.73
C ARG A 173 20.80 6.71 2.25
N ASP A 174 20.18 5.58 1.95
CA ASP A 174 20.05 5.10 0.57
C ASP A 174 18.79 5.65 -0.09
N CYS A 175 17.73 5.88 0.68
CA CYS A 175 16.40 6.14 0.16
C CYS A 175 15.84 7.54 0.47
N PHE A 176 16.35 8.23 1.52
CA PHE A 176 15.79 9.53 1.90
C PHE A 176 16.25 10.65 0.95
N ASP A 177 15.35 11.60 0.71
CA ASP A 177 15.61 12.82 -0.02
C ASP A 177 16.60 13.73 0.72
N LYS A 178 16.95 14.84 0.08
CA LYS A 178 17.92 15.79 0.65
C LYS A 178 17.40 16.44 1.93
N GLU A 179 16.11 16.80 1.98
CA GLU A 179 15.50 17.50 3.10
C GLU A 179 15.42 16.59 4.34
N ALA A 180 14.95 15.35 4.17
CA ALA A 180 14.93 14.37 5.24
C ALA A 180 16.36 14.03 5.72
N MET A 181 17.34 13.97 4.81
CA MET A 181 18.73 13.74 5.16
C MET A 181 19.38 14.92 5.91
N GLU A 182 18.97 16.16 5.66
CA GLU A 182 19.40 17.32 6.46
C GLU A 182 18.96 17.18 7.93
N LEU A 183 17.73 16.70 8.18
CA LEU A 183 17.26 16.40 9.53
C LEU A 183 18.09 15.28 10.18
N VAL A 184 18.31 14.19 9.45
CA VAL A 184 19.13 13.06 9.94
C VAL A 184 20.54 13.50 10.31
N ASN A 185 21.17 14.32 9.48
CA ASN A 185 22.51 14.88 9.71
C ASN A 185 22.54 15.85 10.92
N ALA A 186 21.42 16.51 11.21
CA ALA A 186 21.25 17.30 12.42
C ALA A 186 20.95 16.48 13.68
N GLY A 187 20.88 15.14 13.56
CA GLY A 187 20.57 14.23 14.67
C GLY A 187 19.07 14.08 14.96
N ILE A 188 18.21 14.53 14.05
CA ILE A 188 16.75 14.47 14.17
C ILE A 188 16.25 13.27 13.37
N ASN A 189 15.46 12.39 14.01
CA ASN A 189 14.75 11.35 13.28
C ASN A 189 13.48 11.94 12.66
N PRO A 190 13.34 11.95 11.30
CA PRO A 190 12.20 12.58 10.64
C PRO A 190 10.83 11.95 10.94
N LEU A 191 10.80 10.74 11.48
CA LEU A 191 9.59 9.94 11.71
C LEU A 191 9.25 9.76 13.20
N VAL A 192 10.04 10.38 14.10
CA VAL A 192 9.85 10.26 15.55
C VAL A 192 9.82 11.65 16.18
N PHE A 193 8.86 11.89 17.06
CA PHE A 193 8.67 13.17 17.72
C PHE A 193 8.05 12.98 19.11
N PRO A 194 8.14 13.96 20.03
CA PRO A 194 7.49 13.90 21.33
C PRO A 194 5.98 13.74 21.22
N GLY A 195 5.39 12.83 22.01
CA GLY A 195 3.97 12.50 21.97
C GLY A 195 3.58 11.47 20.90
N LEU A 196 4.55 10.84 20.20
CA LEU A 196 4.29 9.66 19.38
C LEU A 196 4.28 8.40 20.25
N HIS A 197 3.15 7.70 20.26
CA HIS A 197 2.94 6.45 20.98
C HIS A 197 2.77 5.29 20.00
N ILE A 198 3.45 4.19 20.24
CA ILE A 198 3.43 3.00 19.40
C ILE A 198 2.68 1.89 20.12
N SER A 199 1.62 1.35 19.50
CA SER A 199 0.79 0.28 20.04
C SER A 199 1.15 -1.06 19.42
N THR A 200 1.84 -1.90 20.18
CA THR A 200 2.26 -3.22 19.69
C THR A 200 1.23 -4.30 19.99
N THR A 201 0.59 -4.25 21.15
CA THR A 201 -0.35 -5.28 21.59
C THR A 201 -1.81 -4.93 21.27
N SER A 202 -2.69 -5.93 21.30
CA SER A 202 -4.13 -5.71 21.13
C SER A 202 -4.75 -4.95 22.30
N ASP A 203 -4.15 -5.05 23.48
CA ASP A 203 -4.67 -4.37 24.67
C ASP A 203 -4.27 -2.89 24.66
N ASP A 204 -3.04 -2.54 24.23
CA ASP A 204 -2.66 -1.15 23.95
C ASP A 204 -3.65 -0.51 22.95
N SER A 205 -3.94 -1.21 21.85
CA SER A 205 -4.88 -0.75 20.83
C SER A 205 -6.28 -0.45 21.38
N LYS A 206 -6.81 -1.32 22.25
CA LYS A 206 -8.10 -1.10 22.89
C LYS A 206 -8.08 0.13 23.79
N MET A 207 -7.02 0.30 24.58
CA MET A 207 -6.89 1.40 25.53
C MET A 207 -6.93 2.78 24.88
N ILE A 208 -6.46 2.93 23.63
CA ILE A 208 -6.51 4.19 22.87
C ILE A 208 -7.95 4.73 22.81
N ASN A 209 -8.94 3.86 22.64
CA ASN A 209 -10.34 4.25 22.49
C ASN A 209 -11.00 4.75 23.82
N PHE A 210 -10.35 4.51 24.96
CA PHE A 210 -10.81 4.96 26.28
C PHE A 210 -10.12 6.23 26.77
N ILE A 211 -9.11 6.72 26.05
CA ILE A 211 -8.47 8.00 26.36
C ILE A 211 -9.39 9.12 25.92
N GLU A 212 -9.78 9.99 26.85
CA GLU A 212 -10.73 11.09 26.58
C GLU A 212 -10.08 12.28 25.87
N LYS A 213 -8.77 12.55 26.16
CA LYS A 213 -8.02 13.66 25.53
C LYS A 213 -8.04 13.52 24.01
N PRO A 214 -8.37 14.61 23.26
CA PRO A 214 -8.24 14.64 21.81
C PRO A 214 -6.87 14.19 21.32
N LYS A 215 -6.83 13.39 20.26
CA LYS A 215 -5.62 12.76 19.75
C LYS A 215 -5.72 12.43 18.28
N VAL A 216 -4.57 12.19 17.68
CA VAL A 216 -4.47 11.63 16.32
C VAL A 216 -4.25 10.13 16.42
N ILE A 217 -4.97 9.34 15.63
CA ILE A 217 -4.84 7.88 15.55
C ILE A 217 -4.53 7.50 14.10
N ILE A 218 -3.37 6.93 13.84
CA ILE A 218 -2.97 6.43 12.52
C ILE A 218 -3.01 4.90 12.57
N SER A 219 -3.80 4.28 11.70
CA SER A 219 -3.98 2.83 11.71
C SER A 219 -4.25 2.24 10.33
N ALA A 220 -3.73 1.05 10.06
CA ALA A 220 -3.99 0.31 8.82
C ALA A 220 -5.27 -0.55 8.95
N SER A 221 -5.98 -0.80 7.84
CA SER A 221 -5.67 -0.54 6.44
C SER A 221 -6.19 0.82 5.96
N GLY A 222 -5.56 1.36 4.90
CA GLY A 222 -5.93 2.65 4.33
C GLY A 222 -7.33 2.68 3.68
N MET A 223 -7.89 1.53 3.29
CA MET A 223 -9.24 1.40 2.69
C MET A 223 -10.32 0.95 3.69
N CYS A 224 -9.99 0.82 4.98
CA CYS A 224 -10.90 0.46 6.08
C CYS A 224 -11.49 -0.97 6.04
N ASP A 225 -11.03 -1.85 5.14
CA ASP A 225 -11.60 -3.19 4.98
C ASP A 225 -11.06 -4.20 5.98
N ALA A 226 -9.87 -3.97 6.52
CA ALA A 226 -9.20 -4.87 7.46
C ALA A 226 -8.41 -4.07 8.52
N GLY A 227 -7.83 -4.77 9.48
CA GLY A 227 -6.91 -4.19 10.46
C GLY A 227 -7.59 -3.50 11.64
N ARG A 228 -6.74 -2.92 12.49
CA ARG A 228 -7.13 -2.24 13.73
C ARG A 228 -7.94 -0.97 13.49
N ILE A 229 -7.77 -0.32 12.35
CA ILE A 229 -8.55 0.85 11.95
C ILE A 229 -10.06 0.64 12.09
N ARG A 230 -10.56 -0.57 11.82
CA ARG A 230 -12.00 -0.87 11.93
C ARG A 230 -12.52 -0.75 13.36
N HIS A 231 -11.68 -1.02 14.35
CA HIS A 231 -12.04 -0.82 15.76
C HIS A 231 -12.10 0.67 16.10
N HIS A 232 -11.11 1.44 15.64
CA HIS A 232 -11.12 2.91 15.82
C HIS A 232 -12.31 3.56 15.12
N LEU A 233 -12.66 3.13 13.91
CA LEU A 233 -13.85 3.59 13.20
C LEU A 233 -15.13 3.28 13.98
N LYS A 234 -15.24 2.07 14.56
CA LYS A 234 -16.40 1.70 15.39
C LYS A 234 -16.59 2.66 16.59
N HIS A 235 -15.50 3.13 17.19
CA HIS A 235 -15.52 4.02 18.34
C HIS A 235 -15.67 5.50 18.00
N ASN A 236 -15.35 5.92 16.77
CA ASN A 236 -15.30 7.34 16.40
C ASN A 236 -16.32 7.78 15.33
N LEU A 237 -16.84 6.88 14.47
CA LEU A 237 -17.74 7.26 13.37
C LEU A 237 -19.07 7.87 13.84
N TRP A 238 -19.61 7.43 14.97
CA TRP A 238 -20.87 7.93 15.52
C TRP A 238 -20.73 9.23 16.30
N ARG A 239 -19.48 9.71 16.52
CA ARG A 239 -19.15 10.88 17.30
C ARG A 239 -19.01 12.11 16.41
N PRO A 240 -19.92 13.11 16.49
CA PRO A 240 -19.89 14.28 15.62
C PRO A 240 -18.69 15.20 15.84
N GLU A 241 -18.02 15.13 16.99
CA GLU A 241 -16.79 15.87 17.27
C GLU A 241 -15.57 15.29 16.57
N CYS A 242 -15.58 14.00 16.16
CA CYS A 242 -14.45 13.33 15.54
C CYS A 242 -14.36 13.59 14.04
N THR A 243 -13.15 13.42 13.51
CA THR A 243 -12.88 13.46 12.06
C THR A 243 -12.20 12.18 11.61
N ILE A 244 -12.69 11.60 10.51
CA ILE A 244 -12.00 10.53 9.77
C ILE A 244 -11.32 11.20 8.58
N LEU A 245 -9.99 11.17 8.57
CA LEU A 245 -9.17 11.84 7.55
C LEU A 245 -8.59 10.81 6.58
N PHE A 246 -9.09 10.78 5.36
CA PHE A 246 -8.54 9.94 4.29
C PHE A 246 -7.33 10.61 3.64
N VAL A 247 -6.24 9.87 3.56
CA VAL A 247 -4.95 10.34 3.05
C VAL A 247 -4.47 9.55 1.82
N GLY A 248 -5.38 8.88 1.14
CA GLY A 248 -5.07 8.07 -0.05
C GLY A 248 -6.33 7.64 -0.80
N TYR A 249 -6.10 7.08 -1.99
CA TYR A 249 -7.18 6.58 -2.86
C TYR A 249 -8.03 5.52 -2.17
N GLN A 250 -9.33 5.57 -2.45
CA GLN A 250 -10.32 4.61 -1.97
C GLN A 250 -10.95 3.86 -3.14
N ALA A 251 -10.69 2.56 -3.22
CA ALA A 251 -11.19 1.72 -4.31
C ALA A 251 -12.70 1.48 -4.19
N ASN A 252 -13.35 1.32 -5.34
CA ASN A 252 -14.78 0.99 -5.39
C ASN A 252 -15.09 -0.29 -4.59
N GLY A 253 -16.16 -0.23 -3.80
CA GLY A 253 -16.62 -1.36 -2.99
C GLY A 253 -15.94 -1.50 -1.62
N THR A 254 -15.03 -0.60 -1.25
CA THR A 254 -14.41 -0.55 0.07
C THR A 254 -15.24 0.28 1.05
N LEU A 255 -15.04 0.04 2.35
CA LEU A 255 -15.68 0.85 3.39
C LEU A 255 -15.22 2.31 3.32
N GLY A 256 -13.94 2.55 3.08
CA GLY A 256 -13.40 3.90 2.94
C GLY A 256 -14.07 4.66 1.79
N ARG A 257 -14.31 4.01 0.66
CA ARG A 257 -15.03 4.59 -0.48
C ARG A 257 -16.46 4.98 -0.11
N SER A 258 -17.20 4.10 0.56
CA SER A 258 -18.56 4.37 1.01
C SER A 258 -18.63 5.59 1.95
N LEU A 259 -17.63 5.74 2.84
CA LEU A 259 -17.56 6.89 3.76
C LEU A 259 -17.30 8.21 3.00
N ILE A 260 -16.38 8.22 2.04
CA ILE A 260 -16.09 9.41 1.20
C ILE A 260 -17.31 9.79 0.35
N GLU A 261 -18.08 8.82 -0.15
CA GLU A 261 -19.31 9.04 -0.90
C GLU A 261 -20.49 9.52 -0.03
N GLY A 262 -20.29 9.64 1.29
CA GLY A 262 -21.25 10.22 2.21
C GLY A 262 -22.29 9.23 2.75
N GLU A 263 -22.00 7.92 2.71
CA GLU A 263 -22.87 6.91 3.32
C GLU A 263 -23.09 7.21 4.82
N LYS A 264 -24.35 7.29 5.23
CA LYS A 264 -24.72 7.66 6.59
C LYS A 264 -24.84 6.49 7.55
N ASN A 265 -24.88 5.26 7.03
CA ASN A 265 -24.98 4.03 7.81
C ASN A 265 -24.06 2.97 7.25
N VAL A 266 -23.07 2.54 8.02
CA VAL A 266 -22.13 1.51 7.62
C VAL A 266 -22.20 0.31 8.56
N LYS A 267 -21.66 -0.85 8.13
CA LYS A 267 -21.59 -2.04 8.97
C LYS A 267 -20.14 -2.33 9.37
N LEU A 268 -19.89 -2.35 10.67
CA LEU A 268 -18.62 -2.76 11.26
C LEU A 268 -18.84 -3.95 12.18
N PHE A 269 -18.11 -5.05 11.93
CA PHE A 269 -18.25 -6.31 12.72
C PHE A 269 -19.69 -6.86 12.79
N GLY A 270 -20.50 -6.61 11.74
CA GLY A 270 -21.90 -7.01 11.68
C GLY A 270 -22.88 -6.04 12.34
N GLU A 271 -22.42 -5.03 13.05
CA GLU A 271 -23.25 -4.01 13.72
C GLU A 271 -23.43 -2.78 12.82
N PRO A 272 -24.63 -2.19 12.73
CA PRO A 272 -24.85 -0.92 12.04
C PRO A 272 -24.28 0.22 12.88
N ILE A 273 -23.55 1.12 12.22
CA ILE A 273 -22.97 2.33 12.81
C ILE A 273 -23.47 3.53 12.01
N GLU A 274 -24.07 4.50 12.68
CA GLU A 274 -24.41 5.79 12.09
C GLU A 274 -23.14 6.64 11.94
N VAL A 275 -23.02 7.34 10.80
CA VAL A 275 -21.87 8.19 10.51
C VAL A 275 -22.22 9.64 10.82
N HIS A 276 -21.76 10.11 11.96
CA HIS A 276 -21.89 11.51 12.42
C HIS A 276 -20.55 12.25 12.39
N ALA A 277 -19.43 11.51 12.40
CA ALA A 277 -18.08 12.09 12.29
C ALA A 277 -17.92 12.87 10.99
N HIS A 278 -17.07 13.88 11.02
CA HIS A 278 -16.63 14.59 9.82
C HIS A 278 -15.78 13.65 8.95
N ILE A 279 -16.06 13.63 7.66
CA ILE A 279 -15.28 12.86 6.68
C ILE A 279 -14.49 13.87 5.85
N GLU A 280 -13.18 13.85 5.99
CA GLU A 280 -12.26 14.75 5.30
C GLU A 280 -11.29 13.93 4.45
N SER A 281 -10.76 14.56 3.40
CA SER A 281 -9.75 13.95 2.52
C SER A 281 -8.63 14.95 2.27
N LEU A 282 -7.40 14.54 2.50
CA LEU A 282 -6.23 15.32 2.13
C LEU A 282 -5.95 15.06 0.64
N HIS A 283 -6.26 16.05 -0.20
CA HIS A 283 -6.18 15.91 -1.65
C HIS A 283 -4.75 16.11 -2.17
N GLY A 284 -4.44 15.42 -3.28
CA GLY A 284 -3.18 15.59 -4.02
C GLY A 284 -2.00 14.75 -3.48
N VAL A 285 -2.15 14.08 -2.35
CA VAL A 285 -1.14 13.17 -1.82
C VAL A 285 -1.21 11.85 -2.59
N SER A 286 -0.63 11.81 -3.80
CA SER A 286 -0.51 10.59 -4.60
C SER A 286 0.94 10.11 -4.63
N GLY A 287 1.13 8.82 -4.40
CA GLY A 287 2.44 8.18 -4.55
C GLY A 287 2.85 7.99 -6.01
N HIS A 288 1.90 7.87 -6.94
CA HIS A 288 2.18 7.65 -8.36
C HIS A 288 2.41 8.96 -9.11
N ALA A 289 3.28 8.90 -10.11
CA ALA A 289 3.42 9.93 -11.11
C ALA A 289 2.10 10.19 -11.84
N ASP A 290 1.83 11.44 -12.17
CA ASP A 290 0.75 11.80 -13.08
C ASP A 290 1.15 11.57 -14.56
N MET A 291 0.24 11.87 -15.48
CA MET A 291 0.51 11.72 -16.92
C MET A 291 1.79 12.45 -17.34
N ASN A 292 2.06 13.64 -16.83
CA ASN A 292 3.28 14.40 -17.16
C ASN A 292 4.54 13.74 -16.63
N GLY A 293 4.49 13.20 -15.39
CA GLY A 293 5.57 12.45 -14.79
C GLY A 293 5.88 11.17 -15.56
N LEU A 294 4.85 10.40 -15.92
CA LEU A 294 4.98 9.20 -16.76
C LEU A 294 5.59 9.52 -18.13
N LEU A 295 5.11 10.59 -18.80
CA LEU A 295 5.64 11.02 -20.07
C LEU A 295 7.08 11.55 -19.95
N SER A 296 7.44 12.19 -18.83
CA SER A 296 8.82 12.64 -18.56
C SER A 296 9.75 11.45 -18.39
N TRP A 297 9.29 10.39 -17.70
CA TRP A 297 10.04 9.16 -17.52
C TRP A 297 10.29 8.45 -18.85
N ILE A 298 9.26 8.32 -19.72
CA ILE A 298 9.39 7.77 -21.08
C ILE A 298 10.32 8.64 -21.94
N GLY A 299 10.20 9.96 -21.83
CA GLY A 299 11.01 10.93 -22.60
C GLY A 299 12.48 10.96 -22.23
N ALA A 300 12.89 10.35 -21.13
CA ALA A 300 14.29 10.25 -20.72
C ALA A 300 15.09 9.22 -21.54
N PHE A 301 14.43 8.30 -22.21
CA PHE A 301 15.09 7.33 -23.07
C PHE A 301 15.59 8.00 -24.36
N VAL A 302 16.89 7.88 -24.61
CA VAL A 302 17.56 8.47 -25.79
C VAL A 302 17.82 7.46 -26.91
N SER A 303 17.62 6.16 -26.64
CA SER A 303 17.73 5.12 -27.66
C SER A 303 16.43 5.05 -28.51
N PRO A 304 16.51 4.53 -29.74
CA PRO A 304 15.30 4.17 -30.48
C PRO A 304 14.52 3.09 -29.76
N ILE A 305 13.30 3.39 -29.33
CA ILE A 305 12.41 2.44 -28.68
C ILE A 305 11.64 1.68 -29.75
N GLU A 306 11.73 0.36 -29.74
CA GLU A 306 11.02 -0.50 -30.68
C GLU A 306 9.53 -0.58 -30.36
N ARG A 307 9.18 -0.68 -29.05
CA ARG A 307 7.79 -0.66 -28.60
C ARG A 307 7.66 -0.31 -27.11
N VAL A 308 6.56 0.37 -26.80
CA VAL A 308 6.10 0.66 -25.43
C VAL A 308 4.87 -0.18 -25.12
N PHE A 309 4.93 -1.01 -24.09
CA PHE A 309 3.79 -1.74 -23.55
C PHE A 309 3.23 -0.96 -22.37
N VAL A 310 1.98 -0.54 -22.46
CA VAL A 310 1.31 0.23 -21.42
C VAL A 310 0.45 -0.72 -20.58
N VAL A 311 0.76 -0.82 -19.29
CA VAL A 311 0.14 -1.78 -18.37
C VAL A 311 -0.31 -1.09 -17.08
N HIS A 312 -0.85 -1.84 -16.12
CA HIS A 312 -1.17 -1.39 -14.76
C HIS A 312 -1.99 -0.09 -14.73
N GLY A 313 -3.25 -0.18 -15.15
CA GLY A 313 -4.22 0.90 -15.14
C GLY A 313 -5.63 0.37 -15.41
N GLU A 314 -6.62 1.24 -15.38
CA GLU A 314 -7.97 0.91 -15.87
C GLU A 314 -7.93 0.73 -17.38
N ASP A 315 -8.73 -0.19 -17.94
CA ASP A 315 -8.70 -0.55 -19.38
C ASP A 315 -8.71 0.66 -20.32
N THR A 316 -9.59 1.64 -20.04
CA THR A 316 -9.68 2.86 -20.85
C THR A 316 -8.46 3.77 -20.69
N VAL A 317 -7.87 3.83 -19.49
CA VAL A 317 -6.71 4.67 -19.20
C VAL A 317 -5.46 4.13 -19.89
N THR A 318 -5.28 2.81 -19.89
CA THR A 318 -4.13 2.18 -20.57
C THR A 318 -4.18 2.41 -22.07
N GLU A 319 -5.36 2.28 -22.70
CA GLU A 319 -5.55 2.54 -24.14
C GLU A 319 -5.31 4.02 -24.48
N GLU A 320 -5.88 4.96 -23.70
CA GLU A 320 -5.69 6.41 -23.87
C GLU A 320 -4.23 6.81 -23.71
N PHE A 321 -3.54 6.27 -22.72
CA PHE A 321 -2.15 6.59 -22.49
C PHE A 321 -1.21 6.02 -23.55
N ALA A 322 -1.48 4.82 -24.07
CA ALA A 322 -0.74 4.26 -25.21
C ALA A 322 -0.85 5.20 -26.42
N HIS A 323 -2.05 5.68 -26.74
CA HIS A 323 -2.25 6.65 -27.82
C HIS A 323 -1.49 7.98 -27.56
N THR A 324 -1.50 8.49 -26.33
CA THR A 324 -0.75 9.69 -25.95
C THR A 324 0.75 9.52 -26.15
N VAL A 325 1.30 8.33 -25.84
CA VAL A 325 2.71 8.00 -26.06
C VAL A 325 3.04 7.98 -27.56
N GLU A 326 2.18 7.39 -28.40
CA GLU A 326 2.34 7.40 -29.86
C GLU A 326 2.33 8.80 -30.43
N GLU A 327 1.36 9.64 -30.04
CA GLU A 327 1.27 11.03 -30.50
C GLU A 327 2.47 11.88 -30.09
N LYS A 328 2.94 11.73 -28.86
CA LYS A 328 3.99 12.58 -28.31
C LYS A 328 5.39 12.21 -28.77
N PHE A 329 5.70 10.91 -28.85
CA PHE A 329 7.05 10.42 -29.11
C PHE A 329 7.21 9.72 -30.46
N GLY A 330 6.13 9.35 -31.13
CA GLY A 330 6.17 8.57 -32.36
C GLY A 330 6.59 7.11 -32.17
N TYR A 331 6.61 6.63 -30.92
CA TYR A 331 6.90 5.23 -30.61
C TYR A 331 5.68 4.36 -30.92
N SER A 332 5.90 3.11 -31.32
CA SER A 332 4.83 2.12 -31.33
C SER A 332 4.43 1.80 -29.90
N ALA A 333 3.22 2.13 -29.48
CA ALA A 333 2.72 1.86 -28.15
C ALA A 333 1.50 0.95 -28.16
N TRP A 334 1.38 0.09 -27.17
CA TRP A 334 0.27 -0.86 -27.12
C TRP A 334 -0.11 -1.19 -25.67
N ALA A 335 -1.43 -1.23 -25.42
CA ALA A 335 -2.01 -1.67 -24.16
C ALA A 335 -2.39 -3.17 -24.28
N PRO A 336 -1.56 -4.10 -23.78
CA PRO A 336 -1.76 -5.52 -23.95
C PRO A 336 -2.91 -6.06 -23.09
N TYR A 337 -3.71 -6.96 -23.66
CA TYR A 337 -4.71 -7.72 -22.91
C TYR A 337 -4.11 -8.95 -22.23
N PRO A 338 -4.77 -9.53 -21.21
CA PRO A 338 -4.33 -10.77 -20.59
C PRO A 338 -4.06 -11.88 -21.60
N CYS A 339 -2.98 -12.63 -21.39
CA CYS A 339 -2.50 -13.70 -22.27
C CYS A 339 -1.97 -13.22 -23.63
N CYS A 340 -1.60 -11.95 -23.76
CA CYS A 340 -0.88 -11.52 -24.96
C CYS A 340 0.54 -12.09 -24.99
N GLU A 341 1.08 -12.27 -26.20
CA GLU A 341 2.43 -12.74 -26.46
C GLU A 341 3.09 -11.86 -27.52
N ALA A 342 4.33 -11.43 -27.27
CA ALA A 342 5.14 -10.66 -28.19
C ALA A 342 6.50 -11.33 -28.43
N ASP A 343 6.91 -11.43 -29.70
CA ASP A 343 8.26 -11.80 -30.11
C ASP A 343 9.14 -10.55 -30.10
N LEU A 344 10.03 -10.43 -29.12
CA LEU A 344 10.88 -9.26 -28.96
C LEU A 344 12.05 -9.22 -29.94
N LEU A 345 12.44 -10.34 -30.55
CA LEU A 345 13.47 -10.34 -31.59
C LEU A 345 12.94 -9.77 -32.89
N LYS A 346 11.70 -10.08 -33.23
CA LYS A 346 11.05 -9.63 -34.47
C LYS A 346 10.21 -8.36 -34.30
N ASN A 347 9.99 -7.94 -33.06
CA ASN A 347 9.05 -6.88 -32.68
C ASN A 347 7.61 -7.15 -33.22
N GLU A 348 7.15 -8.39 -33.11
CA GLU A 348 5.83 -8.84 -33.59
C GLU A 348 4.93 -9.24 -32.42
N ILE A 349 3.65 -8.89 -32.53
CA ILE A 349 2.62 -9.40 -31.60
C ILE A 349 2.18 -10.76 -32.12
N VAL A 350 2.53 -11.83 -31.40
CA VAL A 350 2.18 -13.21 -31.76
C VAL A 350 0.75 -13.56 -31.38
N ASN A 351 0.31 -13.01 -30.23
CA ASN A 351 -1.06 -13.20 -29.72
C ASN A 351 -1.53 -11.91 -29.07
N GLU A 352 -2.64 -11.35 -29.53
CA GLU A 352 -3.20 -10.10 -29.01
C GLU A 352 -3.80 -10.25 -27.58
N GLY A 353 -3.95 -11.49 -27.11
CA GLY A 353 -4.58 -11.77 -25.83
C GLY A 353 -6.11 -11.82 -25.89
N VAL A 354 -6.73 -11.90 -24.73
CA VAL A 354 -8.19 -12.05 -24.63
C VAL A 354 -8.79 -10.76 -24.11
N ARG A 355 -9.54 -10.06 -24.97
CA ARG A 355 -10.32 -8.87 -24.60
C ARG A 355 -11.58 -9.29 -23.80
N VAL A 356 -11.37 -9.89 -22.65
CA VAL A 356 -12.45 -10.12 -21.68
C VAL A 356 -12.38 -8.96 -20.71
N PRO A 357 -13.39 -8.07 -20.62
CA PRO A 357 -13.51 -7.18 -19.50
C PRO A 357 -13.42 -8.09 -18.28
N VAL A 358 -12.42 -7.89 -17.43
CA VAL A 358 -12.42 -8.51 -16.11
C VAL A 358 -13.67 -7.94 -15.46
N LYS A 359 -14.80 -8.64 -15.62
CA LYS A 359 -15.96 -8.40 -14.78
C LYS A 359 -15.35 -8.50 -13.39
N ALA A 360 -15.22 -7.34 -12.75
CA ALA A 360 -14.99 -7.34 -11.31
C ALA A 360 -15.92 -8.43 -10.84
N LYS A 361 -15.38 -9.57 -10.42
CA LYS A 361 -16.18 -10.58 -9.75
C LYS A 361 -16.82 -9.72 -8.67
N LYS A 362 -18.09 -9.31 -8.90
CA LYS A 362 -18.97 -9.05 -7.78
C LYS A 362 -18.72 -10.28 -6.96
N ALA A 363 -17.91 -10.11 -5.91
CA ALA A 363 -17.71 -11.16 -4.96
C ALA A 363 -19.14 -11.63 -4.76
N ALA A 364 -19.43 -12.79 -5.38
CA ALA A 364 -20.71 -13.39 -5.13
C ALA A 364 -20.64 -13.40 -3.61
N ARG A 365 -21.41 -12.50 -2.99
CA ARG A 365 -21.76 -12.63 -1.61
C ARG A 365 -22.43 -14.00 -1.59
N ARG A 366 -21.59 -15.05 -1.56
CA ARG A 366 -21.96 -16.23 -0.86
C ARG A 366 -22.41 -15.62 0.45
N LYS A 367 -23.72 -15.63 0.67
CA LYS A 367 -24.24 -15.52 2.04
C LYS A 367 -23.30 -16.45 2.79
N SER A 368 -22.29 -15.87 3.47
CA SER A 368 -21.40 -16.68 4.27
C SER A 368 -22.37 -17.42 5.16
N ASP A 369 -22.39 -18.71 5.04
CA ASP A 369 -23.18 -19.49 5.96
C ASP A 369 -22.51 -19.26 7.30
N SER A 370 -23.07 -18.34 8.09
CA SER A 370 -22.50 -17.93 9.37
C SER A 370 -22.35 -19.14 10.30
N ALA A 371 -23.05 -20.23 10.01
CA ALA A 371 -22.91 -21.52 10.66
C ALA A 371 -21.62 -22.23 10.23
N PHE A 372 -21.29 -22.22 8.94
CA PHE A 372 -20.05 -22.82 8.43
C PHE A 372 -18.81 -22.08 8.93
N GLU A 373 -18.81 -20.76 8.92
CA GLU A 373 -17.69 -19.97 9.49
C GLU A 373 -17.50 -20.23 10.99
N ARG A 374 -18.60 -20.35 11.75
CA ARG A 374 -18.53 -20.72 13.17
C ARG A 374 -17.99 -22.14 13.36
N LEU A 375 -18.34 -23.07 12.48
CA LEU A 375 -17.84 -24.45 12.52
C LEU A 375 -16.33 -24.48 12.23
N VAL A 376 -15.86 -23.76 11.21
CA VAL A 376 -14.44 -23.65 10.90
C VAL A 376 -13.67 -22.99 12.04
N ALA A 377 -14.22 -21.96 12.67
CA ALA A 377 -13.61 -21.31 13.84
C ALA A 377 -13.52 -22.26 15.03
N ALA A 378 -14.53 -23.10 15.26
CA ALA A 378 -14.52 -24.13 16.29
C ALA A 378 -13.44 -25.20 16.03
N GLY A 379 -13.27 -25.62 14.77
CA GLY A 379 -12.19 -26.54 14.35
C GLY A 379 -10.80 -25.97 14.58
N ARG A 380 -10.57 -24.69 14.23
CA ARG A 380 -9.31 -23.99 14.50
C ARG A 380 -9.01 -23.90 16.00
N ARG A 381 -10.02 -23.55 16.81
CA ARG A 381 -9.87 -23.52 18.27
C ARG A 381 -9.52 -24.89 18.84
N LEU A 382 -10.07 -25.98 18.29
CA LEU A 382 -9.74 -27.34 18.70
C LEU A 382 -8.27 -27.68 18.41
N LEU A 383 -7.75 -27.29 17.22
CA LEU A 383 -6.34 -27.44 16.87
C LEU A 383 -5.43 -26.68 17.84
N ASP A 384 -5.76 -25.43 18.16
CA ASP A 384 -5.01 -24.63 19.14
C ASP A 384 -4.96 -25.28 20.53
N ILE A 385 -6.07 -25.93 20.94
CA ILE A 385 -6.15 -26.67 22.20
C ILE A 385 -5.26 -27.91 22.15
N ILE A 386 -5.20 -28.63 21.03
CA ILE A 386 -4.31 -29.79 20.83
C ILE A 386 -2.86 -29.37 21.03
N TYR A 387 -2.41 -28.33 20.33
CA TYR A 387 -1.03 -27.84 20.43
C TYR A 387 -0.69 -27.34 21.84
N LYS A 388 -1.59 -26.62 22.51
CA LYS A 388 -1.36 -26.16 23.89
C LYS A 388 -1.24 -27.29 24.91
N ASN A 389 -1.76 -28.46 24.60
CA ASN A 389 -1.78 -29.62 25.47
C ASN A 389 -0.78 -30.73 25.07
N GLU A 390 0.26 -30.39 24.31
CA GLU A 390 1.34 -31.31 23.91
C GLU A 390 2.01 -32.01 25.11
N GLY A 391 2.05 -31.37 26.27
CA GLY A 391 2.62 -31.89 27.52
C GLY A 391 1.72 -32.83 28.33
N LEU A 392 0.47 -33.16 27.88
CA LEU A 392 -0.41 -34.05 28.58
C LEU A 392 0.13 -35.50 28.69
N SER A 393 -0.36 -36.26 29.69
CA SER A 393 -0.04 -37.65 29.81
C SER A 393 -0.51 -38.46 28.60
N ASN A 394 0.16 -39.57 28.26
CA ASN A 394 -0.22 -40.42 27.13
C ASN A 394 -1.66 -40.97 27.28
N LYS A 395 -2.11 -41.16 28.52
CA LYS A 395 -3.48 -41.60 28.81
C LYS A 395 -4.51 -40.53 28.47
N ASP A 396 -4.21 -39.26 28.78
CA ASP A 396 -5.09 -38.13 28.49
C ASP A 396 -5.11 -37.81 27.01
N LYS A 397 -3.94 -37.91 26.33
CA LYS A 397 -3.85 -37.79 24.87
C LYS A 397 -4.70 -38.83 24.16
N ALA A 398 -4.60 -40.09 24.52
CA ALA A 398 -5.39 -41.16 23.94
C ALA A 398 -6.91 -40.96 24.14
N LYS A 399 -7.32 -40.44 25.30
CA LYS A 399 -8.71 -40.12 25.58
C LYS A 399 -9.19 -38.95 24.70
N PHE A 400 -8.37 -37.92 24.53
CA PHE A 400 -8.68 -36.74 23.71
C PHE A 400 -8.77 -37.13 22.22
N GLU A 401 -7.80 -37.91 21.72
CA GLU A 401 -7.81 -38.49 20.37
C GLU A 401 -9.11 -39.28 20.09
N THR A 402 -9.51 -40.17 21.02
CA THR A 402 -10.75 -40.92 20.87
C THR A 402 -11.97 -40.01 20.76
N GLN A 403 -12.01 -38.90 21.49
CA GLN A 403 -13.11 -37.94 21.42
C GLN A 403 -13.17 -37.23 20.07
N ILE A 404 -12.04 -36.88 19.50
CA ILE A 404 -11.94 -36.22 18.20
C ILE A 404 -12.35 -37.20 17.09
N ASN A 405 -11.83 -38.44 17.12
CA ASN A 405 -12.15 -39.45 16.12
C ASN A 405 -13.67 -39.79 16.15
N ASN A 406 -14.25 -39.99 17.31
CA ASN A 406 -15.70 -40.22 17.44
C ASN A 406 -16.55 -39.03 16.92
N LEU A 407 -16.03 -37.80 16.99
CA LEU A 407 -16.72 -36.65 16.44
C LEU A 407 -16.57 -36.62 14.90
N SER A 408 -15.39 -36.92 14.37
CA SER A 408 -15.12 -36.99 12.93
C SER A 408 -15.95 -38.09 12.26
N ASP A 409 -15.91 -39.33 12.80
CA ASP A 409 -16.65 -40.48 12.28
C ASP A 409 -18.18 -40.25 12.21
N LYS A 410 -18.69 -39.37 13.05
CA LYS A 410 -20.12 -39.02 13.07
C LYS A 410 -20.55 -38.14 11.91
N TRP A 411 -19.61 -37.48 11.25
CA TRP A 411 -19.84 -36.46 10.19
C TRP A 411 -19.12 -36.77 8.88
N GLU A 412 -18.57 -37.97 8.74
CA GLU A 412 -17.81 -38.45 7.57
C GLU A 412 -18.68 -39.07 6.46
N ASP A 413 -20.03 -38.97 6.52
CA ASP A 413 -20.96 -39.46 5.50
C ASP A 413 -21.06 -38.58 4.23
#